data_0092ec72eb1fe5a99487b14b0ea2b85f
#
_entry.id   0092ec72eb1fe5a99487b14b0ea2b85f
#
_cell.length_a   1.000
_cell.length_b   1.000
_cell.length_c   1.000
_cell.angle_alpha   90.00
_cell.angle_beta   90.00
_cell.angle_gamma   90.00
#
_symmetry.space_group_name_H-M   'P 1'
#
loop_
_entity.id
_entity.type
_entity.pdbx_description
1 polymer ?
#
loop_
_entity_poly.entity_id
_entity_poly.type
_entity_poly.pdbx_seq_one_letter_code
_entity_poly.pdbx_strand_id
1 'polypeptide(L)'
;MAVERRGLLEVLDAARPPLLNTTIGVVATSARLTKAEVGKVASVAHDGLARAVRPAHSMVDGDTIFGLATGDIELASASSRLHAAATRNVELNLLLVAAAETFAAACTHAILSAT
;
A
#
# COMPACT_ATOMS: atom_id res chain seq x y z
N MET A 1 -27.58 14.87 18.77
CA MET A 1 -26.66 15.74 18.02
C MET A 1 -25.69 16.55 18.91
N ALA A 2 -26.13 17.25 19.95
CA ALA A 2 -25.22 18.02 20.81
C ALA A 2 -24.24 17.16 21.64
N VAL A 3 -24.64 15.97 22.07
CA VAL A 3 -23.81 15.03 22.84
C VAL A 3 -22.71 14.40 21.98
N GLU A 4 -23.03 14.01 20.75
CA GLU A 4 -22.05 13.48 19.80
C GLU A 4 -20.97 14.51 19.44
N ARG A 5 -21.36 15.75 19.29
CA ARG A 5 -20.42 16.83 18.95
C ARG A 5 -19.47 17.14 20.09
N ARG A 6 -19.92 17.06 21.33
CA ARG A 6 -19.09 17.26 22.51
C ARG A 6 -18.10 16.09 22.68
N GLY A 7 -18.55 14.86 22.52
CA GLY A 7 -17.68 13.67 22.54
C GLY A 7 -16.60 13.70 21.46
N LEU A 8 -16.97 14.13 20.24
CA LEU A 8 -16.01 14.28 19.16
C LEU A 8 -14.96 15.36 19.45
N LEU A 9 -15.36 16.50 20.03
CA LEU A 9 -14.44 17.57 20.41
C LEU A 9 -13.52 17.15 21.54
N GLU A 10 -14.00 16.39 22.52
CA GLU A 10 -13.17 15.82 23.58
C GLU A 10 -12.17 14.81 23.05
N VAL A 11 -12.54 13.96 22.10
CA VAL A 11 -11.63 13.03 21.41
C VAL A 11 -10.60 13.79 20.60
N LEU A 12 -10.98 14.85 19.91
CA LEU A 12 -10.06 15.68 19.14
C LEU A 12 -9.11 16.49 20.04
N ASP A 13 -9.56 16.92 21.21
CA ASP A 13 -8.74 17.67 22.16
C ASP A 13 -7.81 16.75 22.97
N ALA A 14 -8.26 15.53 23.28
CA ALA A 14 -7.44 14.50 23.92
C ALA A 14 -6.41 13.88 22.94
N ALA A 15 -6.76 13.83 21.67
CA ALA A 15 -5.88 13.46 20.57
C ALA A 15 -4.97 14.62 20.16
N ARG A 16 -4.49 15.39 21.12
CA ARG A 16 -3.55 16.47 20.83
C ARG A 16 -2.24 15.92 20.33
N PRO A 17 -1.97 16.24 19.18
CA PRO A 17 -0.88 15.81 18.40
C PRO A 17 0.11 16.87 18.25
N PRO A 18 1.20 16.54 18.04
CA PRO A 18 1.88 17.09 16.93
C PRO A 18 1.79 16.07 15.85
N LEU A 19 0.85 16.28 15.02
CA LEU A 19 1.07 15.94 14.50
C LEU A 19 1.20 15.78 13.08
N LEU A 20 2.25 15.53 12.58
CA LEU A 20 2.60 14.97 11.30
C LEU A 20 2.91 13.50 11.53
N ASN A 21 2.07 12.64 11.06
CA ASN A 21 2.31 11.21 11.02
C ASN A 21 2.76 10.85 9.62
N THR A 22 3.71 9.95 9.50
CA THR A 22 4.24 9.55 8.20
C THR A 22 4.59 8.08 8.22
N THR A 23 4.15 7.37 7.21
CA THR A 23 4.61 6.04 6.93
C THR A 23 5.41 6.05 5.63
N ILE A 24 6.66 5.62 5.71
CA ILE A 24 7.50 5.46 4.52
C ILE A 24 7.74 3.96 4.34
N GLY A 25 7.48 3.47 3.14
CA GLY A 25 7.70 2.07 2.83
C GLY A 25 8.21 1.83 1.43
N VAL A 26 8.64 0.60 1.20
CA VAL A 26 9.05 0.11 -0.11
C VAL A 26 8.35 -1.20 -0.37
N VAL A 27 7.80 -1.37 -1.57
CA VAL A 27 7.34 -2.65 -2.08
C VAL A 27 8.23 -3.04 -3.25
N ALA A 28 8.85 -4.22 -3.15
CA ALA A 28 9.80 -4.71 -4.14
C ALA A 28 9.31 -6.01 -4.76
N THR A 29 9.61 -6.19 -6.05
CA THR A 29 9.32 -7.42 -6.79
C THR A 29 10.47 -7.76 -7.72
N SER A 30 10.65 -9.05 -7.97
CA SER A 30 11.57 -9.53 -9.00
C SER A 30 10.97 -9.51 -10.42
N ALA A 31 9.68 -9.24 -10.55
CA ALA A 31 9.03 -9.19 -11.86
C ALA A 31 9.58 -8.06 -12.73
N ARG A 32 9.61 -8.31 -14.04
CA ARG A 32 9.92 -7.28 -15.02
C ARG A 32 8.69 -6.44 -15.30
N LEU A 33 8.73 -5.20 -14.85
CA LEU A 33 7.62 -4.26 -14.94
C LEU A 33 8.06 -2.97 -15.65
N THR A 34 7.11 -2.34 -16.31
CA THR A 34 7.28 -0.96 -16.77
C THR A 34 7.22 0.01 -15.59
N LYS A 35 7.70 1.24 -15.79
CA LYS A 35 7.61 2.29 -14.77
C LYS A 35 6.16 2.52 -14.29
N ALA A 36 5.21 2.50 -15.22
CA ALA A 36 3.80 2.67 -14.89
C ALA A 36 3.25 1.52 -14.04
N GLU A 37 3.64 0.29 -14.36
CA GLU A 37 3.26 -0.91 -13.58
C GLU A 37 3.86 -0.89 -12.18
N VAL A 38 5.12 -0.51 -12.04
CA VAL A 38 5.76 -0.33 -10.71
C VAL A 38 5.04 0.75 -9.91
N GLY A 39 4.71 1.87 -10.54
CA GLY A 39 3.91 2.93 -9.91
C GLY A 39 2.54 2.43 -9.45
N LYS A 40 1.90 1.56 -10.23
CA LYS A 40 0.63 0.93 -9.85
C LYS A 40 0.80 -0.02 -8.65
N VAL A 41 1.88 -0.79 -8.61
CA VAL A 41 2.21 -1.65 -7.45
C VAL A 41 2.36 -0.82 -6.18
N ALA A 42 3.12 0.27 -6.23
CA ALA A 42 3.28 1.19 -5.10
C ALA A 42 1.95 1.82 -4.67
N SER A 43 1.13 2.23 -5.63
CA SER A 43 -0.20 2.79 -5.36
C SER A 43 -1.13 1.81 -4.65
N VAL A 44 -1.17 0.55 -5.08
CA VAL A 44 -2.03 -0.48 -4.47
C VAL A 44 -1.50 -0.93 -3.11
N ALA A 45 -0.20 -0.83 -2.86
CA ALA A 45 0.37 -1.10 -1.53
C ALA A 45 -0.20 -0.15 -0.45
N HIS A 46 -0.66 1.05 -0.81
CA HIS A 46 -1.39 1.94 0.10
C HIS A 46 -2.70 1.33 0.63
N ASP A 47 -3.34 0.44 -0.11
CA ASP A 47 -4.50 -0.30 0.39
C ASP A 47 -4.11 -1.22 1.56
N GLY A 48 -2.91 -1.78 1.50
CA GLY A 48 -2.32 -2.55 2.60
C GLY A 48 -2.06 -1.68 3.84
N LEU A 49 -1.52 -0.48 3.64
CA LEU A 49 -1.33 0.47 4.72
C LEU A 49 -2.67 0.82 5.38
N ALA A 50 -3.70 1.13 4.59
CA ALA A 50 -5.02 1.47 5.10
C ALA A 50 -5.72 0.33 5.84
N ARG A 51 -5.38 -0.91 5.55
CA ARG A 51 -5.87 -2.07 6.31
C ARG A 51 -5.20 -2.24 7.66
N ALA A 52 -3.93 -1.86 7.77
CA ALA A 52 -3.12 -2.05 8.97
C ALA A 52 -3.18 -0.84 9.92
N VAL A 53 -3.32 0.36 9.39
CA VAL A 53 -3.29 1.62 10.15
C VAL A 53 -4.63 2.34 10.00
N ARG A 54 -5.23 2.71 11.13
CA ARG A 54 -6.54 3.38 11.16
C ARG A 54 -6.55 4.52 12.16
N PRO A 55 -6.83 5.75 11.73
CA PRO A 55 -6.99 6.19 10.34
C PRO A 55 -5.66 6.19 9.58
N ALA A 56 -5.74 6.17 8.24
CA ALA A 56 -4.60 6.35 7.35
C ALA A 56 -4.96 7.42 6.31
N HIS A 57 -3.94 8.04 5.71
CA HIS A 57 -4.10 9.03 4.63
C HIS A 57 -4.94 10.25 5.03
N SER A 58 -4.79 10.69 6.28
CA SER A 58 -5.40 11.94 6.74
C SER A 58 -4.65 13.15 6.14
N MET A 59 -5.20 14.34 6.32
CA MET A 59 -4.58 15.58 5.82
C MET A 59 -3.21 15.90 6.46
N VAL A 60 -2.87 15.21 7.54
CA VAL A 60 -1.60 15.42 8.27
C VAL A 60 -0.63 14.24 8.07
N ASP A 61 -1.01 13.23 7.30
CA ASP A 61 -0.17 12.07 7.02
C ASP A 61 0.63 12.31 5.75
N GLY A 62 1.94 12.09 5.83
CA GLY A 62 2.86 12.18 4.70
C GLY A 62 3.22 10.80 4.14
N ASP A 63 2.23 9.89 4.06
CA ASP A 63 2.46 8.50 3.67
C ASP A 63 3.02 8.38 2.25
N THR A 64 4.14 7.68 2.13
CA THR A 64 4.83 7.49 0.85
C THR A 64 5.29 6.06 0.70
N ILE A 65 4.91 5.42 -0.39
CA ILE A 65 5.36 4.07 -0.73
C ILE A 65 6.08 4.10 -2.07
N PHE A 66 7.31 3.60 -2.07
CA PHE A 66 8.12 3.43 -3.26
C PHE A 66 7.96 2.03 -3.83
N GLY A 67 7.94 1.92 -5.15
CA GLY A 67 7.96 0.65 -5.87
C GLY A 67 9.34 0.36 -6.44
N LEU A 68 9.79 -0.88 -6.33
CA LEU A 68 11.04 -1.36 -6.92
C LEU A 68 10.79 -2.67 -7.68
N ALA A 69 11.27 -2.75 -8.91
CA ALA A 69 11.25 -3.97 -9.71
C ALA A 69 12.66 -4.28 -10.22
N THR A 70 13.19 -5.46 -9.89
CA THR A 70 14.53 -5.85 -10.33
C THR A 70 14.57 -6.34 -11.78
N GLY A 71 13.45 -6.86 -12.27
CA GLY A 71 13.31 -7.32 -13.66
C GLY A 71 13.90 -8.70 -13.94
N ASP A 72 14.15 -9.49 -12.90
CA ASP A 72 14.76 -10.81 -13.04
C ASP A 72 13.81 -11.86 -13.59
N ILE A 73 12.49 -11.66 -13.39
CA ILE A 73 11.46 -12.63 -13.75
C ILE A 73 10.48 -11.99 -14.74
N GLU A 74 10.35 -12.59 -15.92
CA GLU A 74 9.31 -12.21 -16.87
C GLU A 74 7.95 -12.70 -16.36
N LEU A 75 6.95 -11.83 -16.42
CA LEU A 75 5.57 -12.28 -16.29
C LEU A 75 5.19 -13.14 -17.49
N ALA A 76 4.40 -14.21 -17.28
CA ALA A 76 4.15 -15.21 -18.29
C ALA A 76 3.62 -14.59 -19.60
N SER A 77 4.17 -15.05 -20.70
CA SER A 77 3.71 -14.72 -22.03
C SER A 77 3.06 -15.96 -22.66
N ALA A 78 1.83 -15.81 -23.15
CA ALA A 78 1.19 -16.86 -23.93
C ALA A 78 1.62 -16.79 -25.40
N SER A 79 1.41 -17.90 -26.11
CA SER A 79 1.85 -18.09 -27.51
C SER A 79 1.16 -17.18 -28.55
N SER A 80 0.12 -16.45 -28.19
CA SER A 80 -0.52 -15.45 -29.04
C SER A 80 -0.56 -14.08 -28.38
N ARG A 81 -0.47 -13.00 -29.17
CA ARG A 81 -0.45 -11.63 -28.62
C ARG A 81 -1.67 -11.27 -27.78
N LEU A 82 -2.85 -11.73 -28.18
CA LEU A 82 -4.10 -11.48 -27.43
C LEU A 82 -4.13 -12.25 -26.09
N HIS A 83 -3.72 -13.51 -26.12
CA HIS A 83 -3.64 -14.34 -24.92
C HIS A 83 -2.49 -13.87 -24.01
N ALA A 84 -1.37 -13.42 -24.57
CA ALA A 84 -0.26 -12.90 -23.81
C ALA A 84 -0.65 -11.67 -22.98
N ALA A 85 -1.37 -10.71 -23.57
CA ALA A 85 -1.83 -9.52 -22.87
C ALA A 85 -2.81 -9.87 -21.74
N ALA A 86 -3.76 -10.78 -21.99
CA ALA A 86 -4.71 -11.22 -20.99
C ALA A 86 -4.02 -11.95 -19.81
N THR A 87 -3.09 -12.86 -20.10
CA THR A 87 -2.31 -13.60 -19.09
C THR A 87 -1.45 -12.65 -18.28
N ARG A 88 -0.77 -11.70 -18.92
CA ARG A 88 0.03 -10.69 -18.24
C ARG A 88 -0.81 -9.85 -17.27
N ASN A 89 -2.01 -9.44 -17.67
CA ASN A 89 -2.90 -8.67 -16.81
C ASN A 89 -3.37 -9.47 -15.58
N VAL A 90 -3.65 -10.77 -15.74
CA VAL A 90 -3.99 -11.64 -14.61
C VAL A 90 -2.82 -11.72 -13.62
N GLU A 91 -1.61 -11.96 -14.11
CA GLU A 91 -0.42 -12.02 -13.25
C GLU A 91 -0.12 -10.69 -12.58
N LEU A 92 -0.26 -9.59 -13.30
CA LEU A 92 -0.10 -8.27 -12.72
C LEU A 92 -1.14 -8.01 -11.62
N ASN A 93 -2.39 -8.39 -11.82
CA ASN A 93 -3.42 -8.27 -10.78
C ASN A 93 -3.09 -9.11 -9.53
N LEU A 94 -2.58 -10.32 -9.69
CA LEU A 94 -2.13 -11.13 -8.57
C LEU A 94 -0.97 -10.45 -7.82
N LEU A 95 -0.05 -9.84 -8.55
CA LEU A 95 1.05 -9.08 -7.97
C LEU A 95 0.54 -7.85 -7.18
N LEU A 96 -0.47 -7.16 -7.69
CA LEU A 96 -1.09 -6.02 -6.98
C LEU A 96 -1.76 -6.46 -5.67
N VAL A 97 -2.48 -7.58 -5.68
CA VAL A 97 -3.06 -8.16 -4.47
C VAL A 97 -1.95 -8.52 -3.48
N ALA A 98 -0.91 -9.20 -3.94
CA ALA A 98 0.23 -9.57 -3.10
C ALA A 98 0.93 -8.34 -2.50
N ALA A 99 1.06 -7.26 -3.26
CA ALA A 99 1.65 -6.01 -2.77
C ALA A 99 0.88 -5.43 -1.58
N ALA A 100 -0.45 -5.35 -1.68
CA ALA A 100 -1.30 -4.87 -0.60
C ALA A 100 -1.22 -5.77 0.64
N GLU A 101 -1.33 -7.08 0.47
CA GLU A 101 -1.27 -8.04 1.58
C GLU A 101 0.10 -8.04 2.26
N THR A 102 1.19 -8.03 1.49
CA THR A 102 2.55 -8.00 2.01
C THR A 102 2.81 -6.69 2.77
N PHE A 103 2.34 -5.57 2.25
CA PHE A 103 2.53 -4.28 2.92
C PHE A 103 1.76 -4.21 4.25
N ALA A 104 0.52 -4.71 4.28
CA ALA A 104 -0.25 -4.81 5.52
C ALA A 104 0.46 -5.68 6.57
N ALA A 105 0.98 -6.83 6.17
CA ALA A 105 1.75 -7.71 7.04
C ALA A 105 3.04 -7.04 7.54
N ALA A 106 3.74 -6.32 6.67
CA ALA A 106 4.96 -5.59 7.03
C ALA A 106 4.70 -4.51 8.08
N CYS A 107 3.60 -3.76 7.97
CA CYS A 107 3.19 -2.80 8.99
C CYS A 107 2.97 -3.46 10.35
N THR A 108 2.28 -4.59 10.38
CA THR A 108 2.05 -5.35 11.62
C THR A 108 3.37 -5.85 12.21
N HIS A 109 4.23 -6.43 11.38
CA HIS A 109 5.55 -6.91 11.81
C HIS A 109 6.44 -5.78 12.34
N ALA A 110 6.41 -4.62 11.73
CA ALA A 110 7.19 -3.47 12.19
C ALA A 110 6.83 -3.07 13.62
N ILE A 111 5.54 -3.02 13.95
CA ILE A 111 5.07 -2.69 15.29
C ILE A 111 5.43 -3.80 16.29
N LEU A 112 5.20 -5.06 15.94
CA LEU A 112 5.53 -6.19 16.81
C LEU A 112 7.04 -6.30 17.08
N SER A 113 7.86 -5.95 16.10
CA SER A 113 9.32 -5.99 16.24
C SER A 113 9.88 -4.80 17.03
N ALA A 114 9.14 -3.69 17.12
CA ALA A 114 9.54 -2.50 17.84
C ALA A 114 9.21 -2.56 19.35
N THR A 115 8.38 -3.49 19.73
CA THR A 115 7.99 -3.72 21.13
C THR A 115 8.78 -4.84 21.77
#